data_bcd596d393fb5508af1f902a79339d1b
#
_entry.id   bcd596d393fb5508af1f902a79339d1b
#
_cell.length_a   1.000
_cell.length_b   1.000
_cell.length_c   1.000
_cell.angle_alpha   90.00
_cell.angle_beta   90.00
_cell.angle_gamma   90.00
#
_symmetry.space_group_name_H-M   'P 1'
#
loop_
_entity.id
_entity.type
_entity.pdbx_description
1 polymer ?
#
loop_
_entity_poly.entity_id
_entity_poly.type
_entity_poly.pdbx_seq_one_letter_code
_entity_poly.pdbx_strand_id
1 'polypeptide(L)'
;VPVQAYLLRGNPLLAQKLVVAHVYAHADFFQNNLAFKPIPKDMLAEMAHHAAYVERAMERHGARSVEEFLDLALSLENLIDPHAPYIQRPAQKEEEAPKRLPVRPYLDPYVNPPPAFPKEAEEGASPEPLPPRPTRDILGFLARHAPLAPWQKGILEIVREESLYFAPQAATKILNEGWATYWHTRLLLPLLTPEEALEFAEIQSNLLAPHGLTPYLLGYHLLMEVEERWDKGRFGPEYEALPLGERLRYERPTGEGRKKLFQVRTVYTDLNFLEEFLTPEFALRRGLFALEDLPRFAEAKKALLF
;
A
#
# COMPACT_ATOMS: atom_id res chain seq x y z
N VAL A 1 3.34 -16.11 -8.18
CA VAL A 1 3.44 -15.53 -9.53
C VAL A 1 4.88 -15.18 -9.77
N PRO A 2 5.50 -15.56 -10.91
CA PRO A 2 6.86 -15.16 -11.23
C PRO A 2 6.91 -13.65 -11.42
N VAL A 3 7.89 -13.01 -10.79
CA VAL A 3 8.18 -11.58 -11.01
C VAL A 3 8.86 -11.44 -12.37
N GLN A 4 8.39 -10.53 -13.19
CA GLN A 4 8.94 -10.26 -14.51
C GLN A 4 9.65 -8.91 -14.52
N ALA A 5 10.86 -8.88 -15.04
CA ALA A 5 11.63 -7.66 -15.28
C ALA A 5 11.81 -7.46 -16.78
N TYR A 6 11.40 -6.30 -17.28
CA TYR A 6 11.59 -5.92 -18.67
C TYR A 6 12.88 -5.10 -18.80
N LEU A 7 13.85 -5.65 -19.52
CA LEU A 7 15.13 -5.01 -19.74
C LEU A 7 15.17 -4.32 -21.12
N LEU A 8 15.59 -3.06 -21.15
CA LEU A 8 15.77 -2.35 -22.40
C LEU A 8 17.08 -2.77 -23.07
N ARG A 9 17.01 -3.28 -24.29
CA ARG A 9 18.17 -3.81 -25.04
C ARG A 9 19.29 -2.79 -25.23
N GLY A 10 18.94 -1.50 -25.33
CA GLY A 10 19.91 -0.41 -25.52
C GLY A 10 20.65 0.04 -24.25
N ASN A 11 20.25 -0.46 -23.07
CA ASN A 11 20.93 -0.09 -21.83
C ASN A 11 22.30 -0.78 -21.71
N PRO A 12 23.31 -0.08 -21.14
CA PRO A 12 24.58 -0.68 -20.76
C PRO A 12 24.40 -1.91 -19.85
N LEU A 13 25.37 -2.83 -19.88
CA LEU A 13 25.31 -4.07 -19.10
C LEU A 13 25.19 -3.79 -17.59
N LEU A 14 25.90 -2.79 -17.10
CA LEU A 14 25.83 -2.39 -15.68
C LEU A 14 24.42 -1.94 -15.29
N ALA A 15 23.77 -1.11 -16.13
CA ALA A 15 22.40 -0.68 -15.89
C ALA A 15 21.43 -1.88 -15.87
N GLN A 16 21.62 -2.87 -16.73
CA GLN A 16 20.82 -4.11 -16.71
C GLN A 16 21.06 -4.92 -15.43
N LYS A 17 22.33 -5.09 -15.00
CA LYS A 17 22.66 -5.74 -13.72
C LYS A 17 21.96 -5.04 -12.54
N LEU A 18 21.98 -3.69 -12.54
CA LEU A 18 21.35 -2.89 -11.50
C LEU A 18 19.85 -3.11 -11.47
N VAL A 19 19.18 -3.03 -12.62
CA VAL A 19 17.72 -3.27 -12.70
C VAL A 19 17.36 -4.67 -12.21
N VAL A 20 18.14 -5.70 -12.62
CA VAL A 20 17.91 -7.08 -12.16
C VAL A 20 18.02 -7.18 -10.64
N ALA A 21 19.11 -6.68 -10.04
CA ALA A 21 19.30 -6.72 -8.60
C ALA A 21 18.20 -5.94 -7.83
N HIS A 22 17.79 -4.80 -8.37
CA HIS A 22 16.73 -3.95 -7.80
C HIS A 22 15.38 -4.67 -7.82
N VAL A 23 15.01 -5.28 -8.95
CA VAL A 23 13.75 -6.04 -9.07
C VAL A 23 13.77 -7.29 -8.20
N TYR A 24 14.92 -7.97 -8.02
CA TYR A 24 15.02 -9.07 -7.05
C TYR A 24 14.68 -8.63 -5.63
N ALA A 25 15.16 -7.47 -5.21
CA ALA A 25 14.87 -6.94 -3.89
C ALA A 25 13.38 -6.56 -3.73
N HIS A 26 12.76 -5.97 -4.76
CA HIS A 26 11.31 -5.75 -4.77
C HIS A 26 10.53 -7.06 -4.68
N ALA A 27 10.94 -8.09 -5.41
CA ALA A 27 10.31 -9.40 -5.35
C ALA A 27 10.38 -10.02 -3.96
N ASP A 28 11.53 -9.93 -3.29
CA ASP A 28 11.70 -10.37 -1.90
C ASP A 28 10.80 -9.57 -0.95
N PHE A 29 10.69 -8.26 -1.14
CA PHE A 29 9.83 -7.41 -0.33
C PHE A 29 8.35 -7.81 -0.47
N PHE A 30 7.83 -7.89 -1.69
CA PHE A 30 6.43 -8.26 -1.96
C PHE A 30 6.05 -9.65 -1.45
N GLN A 31 6.99 -10.60 -1.50
CA GLN A 31 6.74 -11.95 -0.99
C GLN A 31 6.66 -12.03 0.53
N ASN A 32 7.34 -11.16 1.24
CA ASN A 32 7.57 -11.29 2.66
C ASN A 32 6.89 -10.23 3.52
N ASN A 33 6.53 -9.07 2.98
CA ASN A 33 5.83 -8.05 3.75
C ASN A 33 4.36 -8.43 3.93
N LEU A 34 3.86 -8.28 5.17
CA LEU A 34 2.50 -8.66 5.55
C LEU A 34 1.42 -7.87 4.82
N ALA A 35 1.69 -6.63 4.43
CA ALA A 35 0.74 -5.79 3.71
C ALA A 35 0.32 -6.37 2.35
N PHE A 36 1.18 -7.23 1.75
CA PHE A 36 0.91 -7.86 0.45
C PHE A 36 0.22 -9.23 0.55
N LYS A 37 0.00 -9.77 1.75
CA LYS A 37 -0.63 -11.09 1.91
C LYS A 37 -2.05 -11.20 1.35
N PRO A 38 -2.93 -10.21 1.52
CA PRO A 38 -4.31 -10.31 1.04
C PRO A 38 -4.47 -10.02 -0.45
N ILE A 39 -3.39 -9.61 -1.13
CA ILE A 39 -3.46 -9.22 -2.56
C ILE A 39 -3.65 -10.45 -3.44
N PRO A 40 -4.58 -10.40 -4.42
CA PRO A 40 -4.74 -11.42 -5.44
C PRO A 40 -3.44 -11.63 -6.22
N LYS A 41 -3.07 -12.92 -6.46
CA LYS A 41 -1.83 -13.24 -7.17
C LYS A 41 -1.95 -13.16 -8.69
N ASP A 42 -3.17 -13.16 -9.21
CA ASP A 42 -3.48 -13.19 -10.64
C ASP A 42 -4.01 -11.85 -11.17
N MET A 43 -3.59 -10.75 -10.54
CA MET A 43 -4.11 -9.41 -10.85
C MET A 43 -3.94 -9.01 -12.32
N LEU A 44 -2.90 -9.49 -13.02
CA LEU A 44 -2.74 -9.24 -14.47
C LEU A 44 -3.90 -9.84 -15.28
N ALA A 45 -4.38 -11.02 -14.92
CA ALA A 45 -5.53 -11.62 -15.57
C ALA A 45 -6.83 -10.86 -15.23
N GLU A 46 -6.98 -10.45 -13.97
CA GLU A 46 -8.11 -9.62 -13.53
C GLU A 46 -8.13 -8.27 -14.26
N MET A 47 -7.00 -7.58 -14.37
CA MET A 47 -6.90 -6.32 -15.13
C MET A 47 -7.25 -6.49 -16.61
N ALA A 48 -6.91 -7.65 -17.22
CA ALA A 48 -7.35 -7.95 -18.59
C ALA A 48 -8.87 -8.12 -18.68
N HIS A 49 -9.50 -8.75 -17.68
CA HIS A 49 -10.96 -8.83 -17.59
C HIS A 49 -11.60 -7.47 -17.36
N HIS A 50 -11.00 -6.61 -16.53
CA HIS A 50 -11.44 -5.24 -16.30
C HIS A 50 -11.40 -4.41 -17.59
N ALA A 51 -10.29 -4.46 -18.32
CA ALA A 51 -10.16 -3.79 -19.62
C ALA A 51 -11.24 -4.24 -20.60
N ALA A 52 -11.44 -5.55 -20.75
CA ALA A 52 -12.48 -6.09 -21.59
C ALA A 52 -13.91 -5.71 -21.15
N TYR A 53 -14.14 -5.50 -19.83
CA TYR A 53 -15.42 -4.98 -19.35
C TYR A 53 -15.63 -3.52 -19.76
N VAL A 54 -14.61 -2.68 -19.59
CA VAL A 54 -14.65 -1.25 -19.96
C VAL A 54 -14.83 -1.11 -21.46
N GLU A 55 -14.13 -1.88 -22.30
CA GLU A 55 -14.30 -1.90 -23.76
C GLU A 55 -15.75 -2.22 -24.16
N ARG A 56 -16.34 -3.28 -23.59
CA ARG A 56 -17.75 -3.62 -23.83
C ARG A 56 -18.73 -2.54 -23.36
N ALA A 57 -18.40 -1.83 -22.28
CA ALA A 57 -19.21 -0.70 -21.82
C ALA A 57 -19.12 0.46 -22.82
N MET A 58 -17.94 0.76 -23.37
CA MET A 58 -17.74 1.77 -24.40
C MET A 58 -18.51 1.48 -25.68
N GLU A 59 -18.52 0.22 -26.13
CA GLU A 59 -19.30 -0.23 -27.29
C GLU A 59 -20.81 -0.02 -27.11
N ARG A 60 -21.34 -0.25 -25.90
CA ARG A 60 -22.78 -0.22 -25.60
C ARG A 60 -23.30 1.15 -25.23
N HIS A 61 -22.50 1.96 -24.55
CA HIS A 61 -22.94 3.21 -23.94
C HIS A 61 -22.23 4.44 -24.53
N GLY A 62 -21.30 4.23 -25.49
CA GLY A 62 -20.48 5.26 -26.09
C GLY A 62 -19.20 5.56 -25.32
N ALA A 63 -18.09 5.66 -26.04
CA ALA A 63 -16.76 5.82 -25.44
C ALA A 63 -16.69 7.05 -24.52
N ARG A 64 -17.17 8.20 -25.00
CA ARG A 64 -17.14 9.46 -24.22
C ARG A 64 -17.85 9.36 -22.89
N SER A 65 -19.04 8.77 -22.84
CA SER A 65 -19.80 8.65 -21.56
C SER A 65 -19.10 7.74 -20.56
N VAL A 66 -18.42 6.69 -21.07
CA VAL A 66 -17.69 5.74 -20.23
C VAL A 66 -16.38 6.37 -19.74
N GLU A 67 -15.63 7.08 -20.58
CA GLU A 67 -14.41 7.79 -20.22
C GLU A 67 -14.69 8.89 -19.17
N GLU A 68 -15.70 9.73 -19.39
CA GLU A 68 -16.11 10.76 -18.43
C GLU A 68 -16.47 10.15 -17.06
N PHE A 69 -17.15 9.00 -17.05
CA PHE A 69 -17.49 8.32 -15.80
C PHE A 69 -16.27 7.64 -15.16
N LEU A 70 -15.38 7.07 -15.96
CA LEU A 70 -14.13 6.46 -15.47
C LEU A 70 -13.23 7.51 -14.82
N ASP A 71 -13.11 8.71 -15.41
CA ASP A 71 -12.35 9.82 -14.83
C ASP A 71 -12.92 10.25 -13.48
N LEU A 72 -14.27 10.30 -13.36
CA LEU A 72 -14.92 10.55 -12.07
C LEU A 72 -14.62 9.45 -11.05
N ALA A 73 -14.69 8.18 -11.45
CA ALA A 73 -14.40 7.05 -10.58
C ALA A 73 -12.94 7.06 -10.11
N LEU A 74 -11.98 7.33 -11.02
CA LEU A 74 -10.55 7.45 -10.70
C LEU A 74 -10.25 8.61 -9.76
N SER A 75 -11.00 9.72 -9.85
CA SER A 75 -10.83 10.83 -8.89
C SER A 75 -11.14 10.44 -7.43
N LEU A 76 -11.84 9.32 -7.24
CA LEU A 76 -12.20 8.76 -5.94
C LEU A 76 -11.33 7.56 -5.51
N GLU A 77 -10.31 7.20 -6.27
CA GLU A 77 -9.49 5.99 -6.06
C GLU A 77 -8.90 5.89 -4.64
N ASN A 78 -8.57 7.02 -4.02
CA ASN A 78 -8.03 7.09 -2.67
C ASN A 78 -9.10 6.95 -1.55
N LEU A 79 -10.40 6.93 -1.91
CA LEU A 79 -11.50 6.84 -0.96
C LEU A 79 -11.94 5.39 -0.72
N ILE A 80 -10.97 4.51 -0.56
CA ILE A 80 -11.11 3.11 -0.18
C ILE A 80 -10.75 2.92 1.29
N ASP A 81 -11.08 1.76 1.84
CA ASP A 81 -10.54 1.31 3.13
C ASP A 81 -9.41 0.28 2.90
N PRO A 82 -8.13 0.68 2.97
CA PRO A 82 -7.00 -0.25 2.78
C PRO A 82 -6.99 -1.41 3.76
N HIS A 83 -7.71 -1.28 4.90
CA HIS A 83 -7.80 -2.33 5.91
C HIS A 83 -8.99 -3.27 5.70
N ALA A 84 -9.87 -2.97 4.73
CA ALA A 84 -11.05 -3.81 4.45
C ALA A 84 -10.72 -5.29 4.25
N PRO A 85 -9.61 -5.70 3.60
CA PRO A 85 -9.24 -7.11 3.44
C PRO A 85 -8.92 -7.83 4.75
N TYR A 86 -8.56 -7.10 5.81
CA TYR A 86 -8.21 -7.66 7.12
C TYR A 86 -9.39 -7.66 8.11
N ILE A 87 -10.48 -6.95 7.79
CA ILE A 87 -11.63 -6.83 8.67
C ILE A 87 -12.58 -7.99 8.38
N GLN A 88 -12.61 -8.98 9.27
CA GLN A 88 -13.63 -10.02 9.23
C GLN A 88 -14.98 -9.41 9.68
N ARG A 89 -15.83 -9.10 8.72
CA ARG A 89 -17.21 -8.70 9.00
C ARG A 89 -18.06 -9.95 9.01
N PRO A 90 -18.88 -10.20 10.09
CA PRO A 90 -19.86 -11.27 10.02
C PRO A 90 -20.75 -11.00 8.80
N ALA A 91 -20.98 -12.04 8.01
CA ALA A 91 -21.91 -11.95 6.89
C ALA A 91 -23.22 -11.35 7.42
N GLN A 92 -23.70 -10.26 6.81
CA GLN A 92 -25.07 -9.85 7.02
C GLN A 92 -25.91 -11.07 6.67
N LYS A 93 -26.67 -11.57 7.64
CA LYS A 93 -27.79 -12.43 7.28
C LYS A 93 -28.67 -11.54 6.41
N GLU A 94 -28.55 -11.68 5.09
CA GLU A 94 -29.65 -11.28 4.23
C GLU A 94 -30.85 -11.99 4.87
N GLU A 95 -31.81 -11.24 5.36
CA GLU A 95 -33.11 -11.82 5.65
C GLU A 95 -33.52 -12.45 4.32
N GLU A 96 -33.39 -13.79 4.23
CA GLU A 96 -33.81 -14.51 3.04
C GLU A 96 -35.27 -14.11 2.84
N ALA A 97 -35.51 -13.29 1.82
CA ALA A 97 -36.87 -13.02 1.41
C ALA A 97 -37.56 -14.38 1.28
N PRO A 98 -38.71 -14.59 1.88
CA PRO A 98 -39.32 -15.90 1.91
C PRO A 98 -39.33 -16.49 0.50
N LYS A 99 -38.67 -17.63 0.34
CA LYS A 99 -38.52 -18.27 -0.98
C LYS A 99 -39.93 -18.53 -1.51
N ARG A 100 -40.35 -17.70 -2.47
CA ARG A 100 -41.62 -17.93 -3.14
C ARG A 100 -41.50 -19.20 -3.99
N LEU A 101 -42.41 -20.13 -3.77
CA LEU A 101 -42.49 -21.34 -4.56
C LEU A 101 -42.98 -20.98 -5.98
N PRO A 102 -42.31 -21.47 -7.04
CA PRO A 102 -42.74 -21.21 -8.40
C PRO A 102 -44.10 -21.90 -8.65
N VAL A 103 -45.15 -21.11 -8.80
CA VAL A 103 -46.51 -21.60 -9.05
C VAL A 103 -47.15 -20.80 -10.17
N ARG A 104 -48.26 -21.34 -10.73
CA ARG A 104 -49.05 -20.61 -11.73
C ARG A 104 -49.70 -19.36 -11.07
N PRO A 105 -49.81 -18.22 -11.77
CA PRO A 105 -50.23 -16.95 -11.19
C PRO A 105 -51.54 -17.00 -10.39
N TYR A 106 -52.50 -17.83 -10.79
CA TYR A 106 -53.79 -17.97 -10.09
C TYR A 106 -53.69 -18.75 -8.78
N LEU A 107 -52.60 -19.50 -8.55
CA LEU A 107 -52.35 -20.23 -7.31
C LEU A 107 -51.42 -19.47 -6.34
N ASP A 108 -50.76 -18.39 -6.81
CA ASP A 108 -49.79 -17.62 -6.01
C ASP A 108 -50.40 -17.11 -4.68
N PRO A 109 -51.64 -16.60 -4.61
CA PRO A 109 -52.24 -16.16 -3.35
C PRO A 109 -52.47 -17.29 -2.32
N TYR A 110 -52.55 -18.53 -2.78
CA TYR A 110 -52.80 -19.73 -1.95
C TYR A 110 -51.52 -20.43 -1.52
N VAL A 111 -50.48 -20.39 -2.40
CA VAL A 111 -49.21 -21.09 -2.14
C VAL A 111 -48.18 -20.15 -1.50
N ASN A 112 -48.20 -18.89 -1.87
CA ASN A 112 -47.39 -17.83 -1.29
C ASN A 112 -48.30 -16.75 -0.70
N PRO A 113 -49.15 -17.03 0.29
CA PRO A 113 -50.06 -16.03 0.87
C PRO A 113 -49.23 -14.87 1.43
N PRO A 114 -49.70 -13.63 1.31
CA PRO A 114 -49.09 -12.52 2.03
C PRO A 114 -49.11 -12.84 3.54
N PRO A 115 -48.11 -12.40 4.31
CA PRO A 115 -48.06 -12.64 5.74
C PRO A 115 -49.38 -12.15 6.38
N ALA A 116 -49.99 -13.01 7.19
CA ALA A 116 -51.31 -12.77 7.80
C ALA A 116 -51.36 -11.50 8.65
N PHE A 117 -50.24 -11.03 9.08
CA PHE A 117 -50.05 -9.72 9.71
C PHE A 117 -48.88 -9.04 8.95
N PRO A 118 -49.10 -7.94 8.22
CA PRO A 118 -48.00 -7.06 7.86
C PRO A 118 -47.28 -6.74 9.18
N LYS A 119 -45.97 -6.94 9.25
CA LYS A 119 -45.21 -6.35 10.36
C LYS A 119 -45.63 -4.88 10.37
N GLU A 120 -46.37 -4.48 11.41
CA GLU A 120 -46.66 -3.06 11.63
C GLU A 120 -45.28 -2.39 11.54
N ALA A 121 -45.10 -1.52 10.55
CA ALA A 121 -43.96 -0.65 10.54
C ALA A 121 -43.98 0.03 11.89
N GLU A 122 -42.99 -0.26 12.75
CA GLU A 122 -42.87 0.40 14.04
C GLU A 122 -42.86 1.90 13.72
N GLU A 123 -43.98 2.56 13.92
CA GLU A 123 -44.12 4.00 13.82
C GLU A 123 -43.19 4.58 14.88
N GLY A 124 -41.98 4.97 14.46
CA GLY A 124 -40.96 5.51 15.35
C GLY A 124 -39.59 4.82 15.24
N ALA A 125 -39.46 3.74 14.47
CA ALA A 125 -38.12 3.23 14.16
C ALA A 125 -37.35 4.30 13.39
N SER A 126 -36.35 4.91 14.02
CA SER A 126 -35.39 5.76 13.29
C SER A 126 -34.86 4.96 12.10
N PRO A 127 -34.84 5.53 10.88
CA PRO A 127 -34.30 4.81 9.71
C PRO A 127 -32.93 4.26 10.07
N GLU A 128 -32.76 2.96 9.86
CA GLU A 128 -31.44 2.35 10.11
C GLU A 128 -30.35 3.19 9.41
N PRO A 129 -29.28 3.51 10.12
CA PRO A 129 -28.22 4.33 9.53
C PRO A 129 -27.65 3.64 8.29
N LEU A 130 -27.55 4.37 7.20
CA LEU A 130 -26.95 3.87 5.96
C LEU A 130 -25.53 4.47 5.78
N PRO A 131 -24.46 3.67 5.80
CA PRO A 131 -24.43 2.21 5.96
C PRO A 131 -24.74 1.76 7.38
N PRO A 132 -25.22 0.52 7.59
CA PRO A 132 -25.55 -0.02 8.92
C PRO A 132 -24.39 0.03 9.92
N ARG A 133 -23.18 0.11 9.40
CA ARG A 133 -21.94 0.29 10.18
C ARG A 133 -21.05 1.32 9.50
N PRO A 134 -20.36 2.16 10.27
CA PRO A 134 -19.40 3.11 9.72
C PRO A 134 -18.36 2.39 8.85
N THR A 135 -18.06 2.96 7.68
CA THR A 135 -17.04 2.46 6.78
C THR A 135 -16.24 3.62 6.19
N ARG A 136 -14.95 3.41 5.96
CA ARG A 136 -14.09 4.34 5.21
C ARG A 136 -14.14 4.08 3.71
N ASP A 137 -14.70 2.95 3.30
CA ASP A 137 -14.78 2.50 1.91
C ASP A 137 -15.93 3.23 1.18
N ILE A 138 -15.67 4.46 0.77
CA ILE A 138 -16.65 5.31 0.06
C ILE A 138 -16.93 4.73 -1.33
N LEU A 139 -15.90 4.26 -2.07
CA LEU A 139 -16.12 3.63 -3.37
C LEU A 139 -17.03 2.41 -3.25
N GLY A 140 -16.77 1.53 -2.27
CA GLY A 140 -17.62 0.38 -2.01
C GLY A 140 -19.03 0.76 -1.55
N PHE A 141 -19.20 1.87 -0.83
CA PHE A 141 -20.51 2.40 -0.48
C PHE A 141 -21.27 2.90 -1.72
N LEU A 142 -20.62 3.68 -2.58
CA LEU A 142 -21.24 4.20 -3.80
C LEU A 142 -21.62 3.08 -4.77
N ALA A 143 -20.77 2.09 -4.98
CA ALA A 143 -21.07 0.96 -5.84
C ALA A 143 -22.34 0.20 -5.42
N ARG A 144 -22.58 0.09 -4.09
CA ARG A 144 -23.75 -0.63 -3.53
C ARG A 144 -25.00 0.21 -3.48
N HIS A 145 -24.91 1.49 -3.11
CA HIS A 145 -26.07 2.30 -2.69
C HIS A 145 -26.38 3.47 -3.62
N ALA A 146 -25.44 3.91 -4.47
CA ALA A 146 -25.72 5.01 -5.39
C ALA A 146 -26.71 4.59 -6.49
N PRO A 147 -27.58 5.50 -6.95
CA PRO A 147 -28.54 5.25 -8.04
C PRO A 147 -27.85 5.28 -9.40
N LEU A 148 -26.93 4.33 -9.62
CA LEU A 148 -26.11 4.20 -10.81
C LEU A 148 -26.61 3.09 -11.72
N ALA A 149 -26.37 3.24 -13.02
CA ALA A 149 -26.59 2.17 -13.99
C ALA A 149 -25.66 0.97 -13.72
N PRO A 150 -26.05 -0.26 -14.12
CA PRO A 150 -25.22 -1.45 -13.85
C PRO A 150 -23.78 -1.35 -14.34
N TRP A 151 -23.56 -0.75 -15.52
CA TRP A 151 -22.22 -0.58 -16.08
C TRP A 151 -21.36 0.41 -15.26
N GLN A 152 -21.99 1.46 -14.70
CA GLN A 152 -21.30 2.42 -13.82
C GLN A 152 -20.90 1.78 -12.48
N LYS A 153 -21.78 0.96 -11.92
CA LYS A 153 -21.45 0.18 -10.70
C LYS A 153 -20.25 -0.75 -10.94
N GLY A 154 -20.24 -1.45 -12.09
CA GLY A 154 -19.12 -2.30 -12.46
C GLY A 154 -17.80 -1.53 -12.60
N ILE A 155 -17.81 -0.32 -13.17
CA ILE A 155 -16.61 0.52 -13.23
C ILE A 155 -16.14 0.95 -11.85
N LEU A 156 -17.04 1.33 -10.93
CA LEU A 156 -16.67 1.66 -9.55
C LEU A 156 -16.07 0.45 -8.80
N GLU A 157 -16.60 -0.74 -9.02
CA GLU A 157 -16.06 -1.98 -8.43
C GLU A 157 -14.65 -2.26 -8.97
N ILE A 158 -14.43 -2.11 -10.28
CA ILE A 158 -13.11 -2.25 -10.92
C ILE A 158 -12.11 -1.26 -10.30
N VAL A 159 -12.44 0.03 -10.27
CA VAL A 159 -11.56 1.05 -9.70
C VAL A 159 -11.25 0.74 -8.24
N ARG A 160 -12.24 0.30 -7.48
CA ARG A 160 -12.06 -0.09 -6.07
C ARG A 160 -11.12 -1.29 -5.92
N GLU A 161 -11.29 -2.34 -6.71
CA GLU A 161 -10.46 -3.54 -6.65
C GLU A 161 -9.01 -3.23 -7.01
N GLU A 162 -8.79 -2.45 -8.07
CA GLU A 162 -7.45 -2.01 -8.47
C GLU A 162 -6.81 -1.08 -7.43
N SER A 163 -7.59 -0.16 -6.84
CA SER A 163 -7.10 0.70 -5.76
C SER A 163 -6.68 -0.11 -4.52
N LEU A 164 -7.45 -1.14 -4.14
CA LEU A 164 -7.09 -2.05 -3.04
C LEU A 164 -5.82 -2.86 -3.36
N TYR A 165 -5.63 -3.24 -4.62
CA TYR A 165 -4.42 -3.92 -5.07
C TYR A 165 -3.19 -3.02 -4.93
N PHE A 166 -3.28 -1.74 -5.28
CA PHE A 166 -2.16 -0.79 -5.20
C PHE A 166 -1.96 -0.17 -3.82
N ALA A 167 -2.94 -0.25 -2.92
CA ALA A 167 -2.86 0.35 -1.59
C ALA A 167 -1.62 -0.07 -0.78
N PRO A 168 -1.22 -1.35 -0.70
CA PRO A 168 0.00 -1.74 0.00
C PRO A 168 1.27 -1.21 -0.66
N GLN A 169 1.31 -1.06 -1.99
CA GLN A 169 2.44 -0.47 -2.70
C GLN A 169 2.60 1.00 -2.34
N ALA A 170 1.50 1.75 -2.28
CA ALA A 170 1.50 3.14 -1.83
C ALA A 170 1.91 3.27 -0.35
N ALA A 171 1.40 2.37 0.51
CA ALA A 171 1.69 2.36 1.94
C ALA A 171 3.10 1.91 2.33
N THR A 172 3.89 1.40 1.38
CA THR A 172 5.24 0.87 1.62
C THR A 172 6.26 1.43 0.63
N LYS A 173 5.96 2.53 -0.05
CA LYS A 173 6.80 3.06 -1.13
C LYS A 173 8.22 3.41 -0.66
N ILE A 174 8.35 4.12 0.46
CA ILE A 174 9.64 4.53 1.02
C ILE A 174 10.46 3.31 1.45
N LEU A 175 9.82 2.41 2.19
CA LEU A 175 10.48 1.20 2.69
C LEU A 175 10.86 0.26 1.54
N ASN A 176 9.99 0.07 0.56
CA ASN A 176 10.20 -0.81 -0.58
C ASN A 176 11.29 -0.31 -1.52
N GLU A 177 11.29 0.98 -1.88
CA GLU A 177 12.35 1.59 -2.70
C GLU A 177 13.68 1.63 -1.94
N GLY A 178 13.62 1.92 -0.65
CA GLY A 178 14.79 1.85 0.24
C GLY A 178 15.37 0.44 0.31
N TRP A 179 14.52 -0.59 0.45
CA TRP A 179 14.90 -2.00 0.46
C TRP A 179 15.59 -2.41 -0.84
N ALA A 180 15.00 -2.02 -1.97
CA ALA A 180 15.55 -2.31 -3.27
C ALA A 180 16.92 -1.63 -3.48
N THR A 181 17.05 -0.36 -3.06
CA THR A 181 18.31 0.40 -3.14
C THR A 181 19.39 -0.17 -2.22
N TYR A 182 19.01 -0.55 -1.00
CA TYR A 182 19.91 -1.16 -0.03
C TYR A 182 20.49 -2.48 -0.54
N TRP A 183 19.64 -3.36 -1.08
CA TRP A 183 20.06 -4.67 -1.53
C TRP A 183 20.76 -4.65 -2.88
N HIS A 184 20.32 -3.83 -3.87
CA HIS A 184 21.03 -3.77 -5.13
C HIS A 184 22.46 -3.28 -4.92
N THR A 185 22.69 -2.32 -4.01
CA THR A 185 24.02 -1.84 -3.65
C THR A 185 24.89 -2.97 -3.07
N ARG A 186 24.36 -3.71 -2.10
CA ARG A 186 25.09 -4.79 -1.42
C ARG A 186 25.33 -6.03 -2.29
N LEU A 187 24.41 -6.32 -3.21
CA LEU A 187 24.54 -7.46 -4.11
C LEU A 187 25.51 -7.18 -5.26
N LEU A 188 25.51 -5.95 -5.78
CA LEU A 188 26.33 -5.62 -6.93
C LEU A 188 27.77 -5.27 -6.60
N LEU A 189 28.01 -4.47 -5.57
CA LEU A 189 29.37 -4.00 -5.22
C LEU A 189 30.45 -5.10 -5.25
N PRO A 190 30.22 -6.30 -4.68
CA PRO A 190 31.22 -7.38 -4.72
C PRO A 190 31.43 -8.01 -6.10
N LEU A 191 30.54 -7.75 -7.05
CA LEU A 191 30.52 -8.38 -8.38
C LEU A 191 31.01 -7.43 -9.50
N LEU A 192 31.23 -6.16 -9.18
CA LEU A 192 31.63 -5.15 -10.16
C LEU A 192 33.13 -5.16 -10.37
N THR A 193 33.55 -4.90 -11.62
CA THR A 193 34.94 -4.54 -11.91
C THR A 193 35.25 -3.13 -11.38
N PRO A 194 36.52 -2.72 -11.24
CA PRO A 194 36.86 -1.36 -10.80
C PRO A 194 36.23 -0.26 -11.68
N GLU A 195 36.15 -0.48 -13.00
CA GLU A 195 35.57 0.45 -13.95
C GLU A 195 34.05 0.52 -13.77
N GLU A 196 33.37 -0.64 -13.65
CA GLU A 196 31.95 -0.71 -13.36
C GLU A 196 31.59 -0.11 -11.99
N ALA A 197 32.48 -0.24 -11.00
CA ALA A 197 32.29 0.33 -9.68
C ALA A 197 32.25 1.87 -9.69
N LEU A 198 33.07 2.49 -10.55
CA LEU A 198 33.08 3.94 -10.72
C LEU A 198 31.78 4.43 -11.38
N GLU A 199 31.36 3.78 -12.48
CA GLU A 199 30.09 4.07 -13.15
C GLU A 199 28.91 3.83 -12.24
N PHE A 200 28.93 2.75 -11.44
CA PHE A 200 27.89 2.46 -10.43
C PHE A 200 27.82 3.57 -9.37
N ALA A 201 28.97 4.05 -8.89
CA ALA A 201 29.00 5.14 -7.91
C ALA A 201 28.38 6.43 -8.45
N GLU A 202 28.59 6.74 -9.75
CA GLU A 202 27.97 7.87 -10.41
C GLU A 202 26.45 7.71 -10.51
N ILE A 203 25.96 6.55 -10.95
CA ILE A 203 24.52 6.24 -11.01
C ILE A 203 23.90 6.34 -9.61
N GLN A 204 24.57 5.76 -8.61
CA GLN A 204 24.09 5.77 -7.23
C GLN A 204 24.07 7.19 -6.64
N SER A 205 25.07 8.00 -6.94
CA SER A 205 25.12 9.41 -6.53
C SER A 205 23.94 10.19 -7.10
N ASN A 206 23.60 9.99 -8.37
CA ASN A 206 22.44 10.63 -8.99
C ASN A 206 21.11 10.19 -8.38
N LEU A 207 20.99 8.90 -8.02
CA LEU A 207 19.80 8.37 -7.36
C LEU A 207 19.61 8.92 -5.94
N LEU A 208 20.72 9.10 -5.23
CA LEU A 208 20.77 9.57 -3.85
C LEU A 208 21.13 11.07 -3.73
N ALA A 209 21.21 11.80 -4.86
CA ALA A 209 21.54 13.22 -4.86
C ALA A 209 20.40 14.05 -4.24
N PRO A 210 20.74 15.08 -3.46
CA PRO A 210 19.77 15.82 -2.66
C PRO A 210 19.01 16.89 -3.46
N HIS A 211 18.22 16.48 -4.43
CA HIS A 211 17.20 17.36 -5.03
C HIS A 211 15.86 17.30 -4.29
N GLY A 212 15.92 16.91 -3.01
CA GLY A 212 14.76 16.69 -2.13
C GLY A 212 14.78 15.29 -1.49
N LEU A 213 13.85 15.06 -0.56
CA LEU A 213 13.66 13.77 0.09
C LEU A 213 12.92 12.82 -0.87
N THR A 214 13.67 12.00 -1.59
CA THR A 214 13.08 10.93 -2.41
C THR A 214 12.85 9.66 -1.58
N PRO A 215 11.89 8.81 -1.95
CA PRO A 215 11.69 7.50 -1.30
C PRO A 215 12.97 6.65 -1.28
N TYR A 216 13.77 6.71 -2.35
CA TYR A 216 15.05 6.01 -2.47
C TYR A 216 16.05 6.49 -1.42
N LEU A 217 16.30 7.80 -1.36
CA LEU A 217 17.23 8.42 -0.42
C LEU A 217 16.84 8.15 1.03
N LEU A 218 15.57 8.46 1.37
CA LEU A 218 15.09 8.36 2.74
C LEU A 218 15.05 6.90 3.19
N GLY A 219 14.48 6.02 2.37
CA GLY A 219 14.36 4.59 2.68
C GLY A 219 15.71 3.91 2.82
N TYR A 220 16.64 4.17 1.90
CA TYR A 220 18.02 3.64 1.96
C TYR A 220 18.74 4.04 3.24
N HIS A 221 18.75 5.33 3.56
CA HIS A 221 19.42 5.81 4.76
C HIS A 221 18.78 5.35 6.06
N LEU A 222 17.46 5.24 6.09
CA LEU A 222 16.76 4.70 7.27
C LEU A 222 17.09 3.22 7.48
N LEU A 223 17.15 2.41 6.42
CA LEU A 223 17.54 1.00 6.54
C LEU A 223 18.99 0.83 7.01
N MET A 224 19.91 1.66 6.51
CA MET A 224 21.28 1.70 7.04
C MET A 224 21.31 2.09 8.52
N GLU A 225 20.49 3.05 8.93
CA GLU A 225 20.35 3.45 10.34
C GLU A 225 19.81 2.32 11.19
N VAL A 226 18.78 1.59 10.71
CA VAL A 226 18.23 0.44 11.42
C VAL A 226 19.31 -0.62 11.63
N GLU A 227 20.08 -0.96 10.60
CA GLU A 227 21.16 -1.94 10.74
C GLU A 227 22.22 -1.46 11.74
N GLU A 228 22.76 -0.26 11.55
CA GLU A 228 23.76 0.32 12.43
C GLU A 228 23.28 0.47 13.88
N ARG A 229 22.06 0.95 14.07
CA ARG A 229 21.45 1.17 15.37
C ARG A 229 21.35 -0.12 16.15
N TRP A 230 20.88 -1.21 15.53
CA TRP A 230 20.78 -2.52 16.19
C TRP A 230 22.14 -3.20 16.35
N ASP A 231 23.04 -3.08 15.38
CA ASP A 231 24.42 -3.63 15.54
C ASP A 231 25.17 -2.97 16.69
N LYS A 232 24.96 -1.67 16.91
CA LYS A 232 25.57 -0.90 18.01
C LYS A 232 24.77 -0.91 19.32
N GLY A 233 23.66 -1.65 19.40
CA GLY A 233 22.82 -1.74 20.59
C GLY A 233 22.13 -0.45 21.01
N ARG A 234 21.88 0.46 20.08
CA ARG A 234 21.24 1.78 20.30
C ARG A 234 19.73 1.67 20.39
N PHE A 235 19.24 0.86 21.32
CA PHE A 235 17.81 0.64 21.55
C PHE A 235 17.56 0.23 23.00
N GLY A 236 16.28 0.31 23.39
CA GLY A 236 15.81 -0.09 24.72
C GLY A 236 15.90 1.02 25.77
N PRO A 237 15.33 0.74 26.98
CA PRO A 237 15.14 1.76 28.01
C PRO A 237 16.43 2.47 28.47
N GLU A 238 17.55 1.73 28.53
CA GLU A 238 18.85 2.30 28.91
C GLU A 238 19.32 3.36 27.90
N TYR A 239 19.20 3.06 26.61
CA TYR A 239 19.56 3.99 25.54
C TYR A 239 18.59 5.18 25.46
N GLU A 240 17.29 4.90 25.58
CA GLU A 240 16.26 5.93 25.45
C GLU A 240 16.26 6.94 26.61
N ALA A 241 16.76 6.55 27.77
CA ALA A 241 16.92 7.45 28.91
C ALA A 241 18.11 8.42 28.79
N LEU A 242 19.04 8.19 27.84
CA LEU A 242 20.23 9.02 27.68
C LEU A 242 19.91 10.37 27.01
N PRO A 243 20.62 11.45 27.37
CA PRO A 243 20.59 12.71 26.65
C PRO A 243 21.05 12.52 25.18
N LEU A 244 20.58 13.39 24.28
CA LEU A 244 20.88 13.33 22.85
C LEU A 244 22.38 13.21 22.54
N GLY A 245 23.23 14.01 23.23
CA GLY A 245 24.67 13.98 23.04
C GLY A 245 25.33 12.66 23.41
N GLU A 246 24.79 11.95 24.40
CA GLU A 246 25.27 10.64 24.81
C GLU A 246 24.75 9.53 23.88
N ARG A 247 23.50 9.64 23.42
CA ARG A 247 22.94 8.69 22.43
C ARG A 247 23.75 8.66 21.13
N LEU A 248 24.24 9.81 20.68
CA LEU A 248 25.05 9.91 19.46
C LEU A 248 26.38 9.12 19.56
N ARG A 249 26.89 8.93 20.77
CA ARG A 249 28.17 8.26 21.07
C ARG A 249 28.01 6.84 21.66
N TYR A 250 26.76 6.45 21.93
CA TYR A 250 26.48 5.17 22.59
C TYR A 250 26.80 4.00 21.67
N GLU A 251 27.56 3.03 22.19
CA GLU A 251 27.90 1.79 21.48
C GLU A 251 27.93 0.62 22.45
N ARG A 252 27.08 -0.38 22.20
CA ARG A 252 27.05 -1.68 22.85
C ARG A 252 26.82 -2.74 21.78
N PRO A 253 27.89 -3.19 21.09
CA PRO A 253 27.77 -4.07 19.92
C PRO A 253 26.95 -5.34 20.22
N THR A 254 25.90 -5.58 19.44
CA THR A 254 25.02 -6.76 19.54
C THR A 254 25.06 -7.63 18.30
N GLY A 255 25.33 -7.05 17.10
CA GLY A 255 25.29 -7.74 15.82
C GLY A 255 23.87 -8.11 15.35
N GLU A 256 22.81 -7.49 15.90
CA GLU A 256 21.42 -7.81 15.57
C GLU A 256 20.84 -6.99 14.41
N GLY A 257 21.60 -6.09 13.82
CA GLY A 257 21.13 -5.17 12.78
C GLY A 257 20.47 -5.88 11.61
N ARG A 258 21.12 -6.91 11.07
CA ARG A 258 20.58 -7.68 9.94
C ARG A 258 19.27 -8.40 10.27
N LYS A 259 19.15 -8.93 11.47
CA LYS A 259 17.93 -9.58 11.96
C LYS A 259 16.77 -8.56 12.05
N LYS A 260 17.06 -7.36 12.55
CA LYS A 260 16.08 -6.28 12.64
C LYS A 260 15.63 -5.80 11.24
N LEU A 261 16.54 -5.70 10.28
CA LEU A 261 16.20 -5.36 8.89
C LEU A 261 15.14 -6.30 8.31
N PHE A 262 15.35 -7.63 8.46
CA PHE A 262 14.38 -8.61 7.97
C PHE A 262 13.04 -8.55 8.74
N GLN A 263 13.06 -8.22 10.03
CA GLN A 263 11.84 -7.96 10.78
C GLN A 263 11.10 -6.72 10.22
N VAL A 264 11.82 -5.62 9.99
CA VAL A 264 11.27 -4.40 9.39
C VAL A 264 10.64 -4.69 8.04
N ARG A 265 11.38 -5.37 7.13
CA ARG A 265 10.83 -5.80 5.85
C ARG A 265 9.48 -6.52 5.99
N THR A 266 9.33 -7.35 7.02
CA THR A 266 8.17 -8.24 7.15
C THR A 266 6.93 -7.52 7.67
N VAL A 267 7.06 -6.63 8.66
CA VAL A 267 5.90 -6.14 9.41
C VAL A 267 5.65 -4.63 9.29
N TYR A 268 6.58 -3.87 8.69
CA TYR A 268 6.45 -2.40 8.63
C TYR A 268 5.80 -1.93 7.33
N THR A 269 5.08 -0.83 7.46
CA THR A 269 4.66 0.08 6.38
C THR A 269 5.43 1.39 6.54
N ASP A 270 5.32 2.32 5.60
CA ASP A 270 6.02 3.60 5.68
C ASP A 270 5.66 4.39 6.93
N LEU A 271 4.38 4.33 7.35
CA LEU A 271 3.90 5.06 8.52
C LEU A 271 4.69 4.68 9.78
N ASN A 272 4.67 3.40 10.15
CA ASN A 272 5.37 2.95 11.36
C ASN A 272 6.89 2.90 11.19
N PHE A 273 7.39 2.72 9.96
CA PHE A 273 8.80 2.80 9.64
C PHE A 273 9.36 4.21 9.89
N LEU A 274 8.70 5.25 9.40
CA LEU A 274 9.07 6.63 9.65
C LEU A 274 8.83 7.03 11.12
N GLU A 275 7.73 6.55 11.72
CA GLU A 275 7.42 6.87 13.10
C GLU A 275 8.49 6.35 14.07
N GLU A 276 9.00 5.12 13.86
CA GLU A 276 10.00 4.52 14.75
C GLU A 276 11.43 4.98 14.42
N PHE A 277 11.81 5.07 13.15
CA PHE A 277 13.22 5.22 12.76
C PHE A 277 13.62 6.62 12.33
N LEU A 278 12.69 7.47 11.89
CA LEU A 278 13.00 8.87 11.63
C LEU A 278 13.08 9.63 12.97
N THR A 279 14.26 9.59 13.56
CA THR A 279 14.55 10.21 14.87
C THR A 279 15.38 11.50 14.70
N PRO A 280 15.40 12.39 15.71
CA PRO A 280 16.29 13.57 15.70
C PRO A 280 17.76 13.21 15.51
N GLU A 281 18.21 12.09 16.14
CA GLU A 281 19.58 11.59 16.03
C GLU A 281 19.92 11.20 14.59
N PHE A 282 19.01 10.51 13.92
CA PHE A 282 19.15 10.15 12.51
C PHE A 282 19.21 11.41 11.63
N ALA A 283 18.26 12.32 11.83
CA ALA A 283 18.15 13.53 11.03
C ALA A 283 19.42 14.40 11.12
N LEU A 284 20.00 14.54 12.32
CA LEU A 284 21.26 15.24 12.54
C LEU A 284 22.45 14.51 11.89
N ARG A 285 22.57 13.19 12.09
CA ARG A 285 23.69 12.42 11.52
C ARG A 285 23.71 12.42 10.00
N ARG A 286 22.55 12.46 9.36
CA ARG A 286 22.39 12.49 7.91
C ARG A 286 22.32 13.89 7.31
N GLY A 287 22.43 14.94 8.15
CA GLY A 287 22.37 16.33 7.70
C GLY A 287 21.01 16.73 7.11
N LEU A 288 19.94 16.01 7.47
CA LEU A 288 18.57 16.33 7.04
C LEU A 288 18.03 17.55 7.79
N PHE A 289 18.54 17.78 8.99
CA PHE A 289 18.21 18.92 9.85
C PHE A 289 19.48 19.51 10.45
N ALA A 290 19.55 20.83 10.50
CA ALA A 290 20.53 21.52 11.33
C ALA A 290 20.12 21.47 12.82
N LEU A 291 21.07 21.63 13.73
CA LEU A 291 20.79 21.59 15.16
C LEU A 291 19.80 22.68 15.58
N GLU A 292 19.84 23.82 14.93
CA GLU A 292 18.94 24.96 15.14
C GLU A 292 17.49 24.69 14.70
N ASP A 293 17.28 23.75 13.75
CA ASP A 293 15.97 23.39 13.24
C ASP A 293 15.29 22.24 14.03
N LEU A 294 15.98 21.61 14.97
CA LEU A 294 15.45 20.53 15.81
C LEU A 294 14.11 20.84 16.48
N PRO A 295 13.80 22.08 16.94
CA PRO A 295 12.49 22.39 17.49
C PRO A 295 11.33 22.17 16.50
N ARG A 296 11.61 22.27 15.19
CA ARG A 296 10.62 22.04 14.10
C ARG A 296 10.56 20.58 13.64
N PHE A 297 11.44 19.71 14.14
CA PHE A 297 11.53 18.31 13.70
C PHE A 297 10.20 17.56 13.82
N ALA A 298 9.48 17.75 14.93
CA ALA A 298 8.20 17.08 15.16
C ALA A 298 7.13 17.49 14.13
N GLU A 299 7.08 18.78 13.75
CA GLU A 299 6.17 19.29 12.74
C GLU A 299 6.54 18.76 11.34
N ALA A 300 7.82 18.81 10.98
CA ALA A 300 8.31 18.30 9.71
C ALA A 300 8.08 16.78 9.56
N LYS A 301 8.33 16.02 10.64
CA LYS A 301 8.03 14.59 10.68
C LYS A 301 6.54 14.34 10.49
N LYS A 302 5.68 15.10 11.15
CA LYS A 302 4.23 14.99 10.99
C LYS A 302 3.79 15.28 9.55
N ALA A 303 4.38 16.28 8.91
CA ALA A 303 4.08 16.62 7.51
C ALA A 303 4.52 15.54 6.51
N LEU A 304 5.48 14.68 6.88
CA LEU A 304 5.86 13.50 6.07
C LEU A 304 4.95 12.30 6.28
N LEU A 305 4.23 12.25 7.41
CA LEU A 305 3.35 11.14 7.76
C LEU A 305 1.90 11.33 7.28
N PHE A 306 1.49 12.57 7.00
CA PHE A 306 0.13 12.99 6.62
C PHE A 306 0.12 13.93 5.43
#